data_b8d8f48a6bbbd71ee8948ce4b25b689e
#
_entry.id   b8d8f48a6bbbd71ee8948ce4b25b689e
#
_cell.length_a   1.000
_cell.length_b   1.000
_cell.length_c   1.000
_cell.angle_alpha   90.00
_cell.angle_beta   90.00
_cell.angle_gamma   90.00
#
_symmetry.space_group_name_H-M   'P 1'
#
loop_
_entity.id
_entity.type
_entity.pdbx_description
1 polymer ?
#
loop_
_entity_poly.entity_id
_entity_poly.type
_entity_poly.pdbx_seq_one_letter_code
_entity_poly.pdbx_strand_id
1 'polypeptide(L)'
;TVDYTKVPYTFGGKLRARGTRFFFSDFLLHDQANNEGKVRGFIDLKELPNILYLFDLQTPKLLAMNTTMPDNEYFFGPVYSTGTVMIEGDLNETAISCEGKSLENTVCSIPVTYSELTGAYDFLLFSSDTIQTHTYEKVSSSSSISIDMTLDLTPDALAQIVFDPKVGDAIKARGRGNLQIKMDKGGDLKVYGRYQIEEGDYLFTLKNLINKKLILEKGGTIVWNGDPLNAQVDLTANYETKASPQPLMDSSSSAAKRIPVTCQAHLKNNLLSPDISYDIIVPSSATHVSEVLATLSEDEKTLQFFSLMLQSAFVPINSDVTTGGSVS
;
A
#
# COMPACT_ATOMS: atom_id res chain seq x y z
N THR A 1 -2.48 -18.72 -20.39
CA THR A 1 -2.34 -17.56 -19.50
C THR A 1 -3.70 -16.95 -19.30
N VAL A 2 -4.05 -16.64 -18.07
CA VAL A 2 -5.22 -15.80 -17.77
C VAL A 2 -4.76 -14.34 -17.93
N ASP A 3 -5.33 -13.62 -18.89
CA ASP A 3 -4.80 -12.32 -19.28
C ASP A 3 -4.91 -11.26 -18.18
N TYR A 4 -6.02 -11.26 -17.43
CA TYR A 4 -6.25 -10.30 -16.35
C TYR A 4 -5.28 -10.46 -15.17
N THR A 5 -4.93 -11.68 -14.80
CA THR A 5 -4.04 -11.97 -13.66
C THR A 5 -2.59 -12.22 -14.07
N LYS A 6 -2.32 -12.30 -15.37
CA LYS A 6 -1.00 -12.59 -15.97
C LYS A 6 -0.38 -13.91 -15.49
N VAL A 7 -1.19 -14.85 -15.03
CA VAL A 7 -0.72 -16.16 -14.58
C VAL A 7 -0.96 -17.20 -15.65
N PRO A 8 0.07 -17.92 -16.12
CA PRO A 8 -0.09 -19.09 -16.93
C PRO A 8 -0.40 -20.31 -16.05
N TYR A 9 -1.49 -20.99 -16.36
CA TYR A 9 -1.81 -22.26 -15.76
C TYR A 9 -1.76 -23.38 -16.79
N THR A 10 -1.37 -24.57 -16.34
CA THR A 10 -1.62 -25.82 -17.04
C THR A 10 -2.80 -26.52 -16.39
N PHE A 11 -3.64 -27.14 -17.17
CA PHE A 11 -4.79 -27.84 -16.65
C PHE A 11 -5.02 -29.14 -17.41
N GLY A 12 -5.55 -30.13 -16.72
CA GLY A 12 -5.86 -31.42 -17.29
C GLY A 12 -6.85 -32.19 -16.43
N GLY A 13 -7.59 -33.08 -17.06
CA GLY A 13 -8.60 -33.87 -16.39
C GLY A 13 -9.53 -34.60 -17.37
N LYS A 14 -10.57 -35.18 -16.86
CA LYS A 14 -11.56 -35.91 -17.66
C LYS A 14 -12.73 -35.00 -18.00
N LEU A 15 -12.96 -34.80 -19.28
CA LEU A 15 -14.13 -34.10 -19.80
C LEU A 15 -15.24 -35.11 -20.08
N ARG A 16 -16.43 -34.81 -19.64
CA ARG A 16 -17.66 -35.61 -19.93
C ARG A 16 -18.65 -34.74 -20.69
N ALA A 17 -19.10 -35.20 -21.84
CA ALA A 17 -20.14 -34.54 -22.63
C ALA A 17 -21.50 -35.24 -22.43
N ARG A 18 -22.55 -34.42 -22.26
CA ARG A 18 -23.96 -34.92 -22.25
C ARG A 18 -24.82 -33.87 -23.01
N GLY A 19 -25.22 -34.22 -24.21
CA GLY A 19 -25.89 -33.29 -25.11
C GLY A 19 -24.97 -32.12 -25.45
N THR A 20 -25.41 -30.91 -25.21
CA THR A 20 -24.67 -29.65 -25.46
C THR A 20 -23.75 -29.24 -24.30
N ARG A 21 -23.82 -29.97 -23.17
CA ARG A 21 -23.09 -29.60 -21.94
C ARG A 21 -21.86 -30.44 -21.75
N PHE A 22 -20.74 -29.78 -21.46
CA PHE A 22 -19.43 -30.36 -21.18
C PHE A 22 -19.09 -30.14 -19.71
N PHE A 23 -18.91 -31.25 -18.98
CA PHE A 23 -18.64 -31.22 -17.53
C PHE A 23 -17.16 -31.45 -17.23
N PHE A 24 -16.66 -30.64 -16.34
CA PHE A 24 -15.32 -30.69 -15.76
C PHE A 24 -15.48 -31.23 -14.32
N SER A 25 -15.19 -32.49 -14.09
CA SER A 25 -15.47 -33.10 -12.79
C SER A 25 -14.25 -33.21 -11.88
N ASP A 26 -13.09 -33.42 -12.46
CA ASP A 26 -11.82 -33.68 -11.76
C ASP A 26 -10.67 -33.04 -12.51
N PHE A 27 -10.83 -31.76 -12.85
CA PHE A 27 -9.74 -31.00 -13.48
C PHE A 27 -8.80 -30.48 -12.42
N LEU A 28 -7.51 -30.68 -12.66
CA LEU A 28 -6.42 -30.11 -11.89
C LEU A 28 -5.84 -28.91 -12.64
N LEU A 29 -5.66 -27.84 -11.92
CA LEU A 29 -5.02 -26.63 -12.37
C LEU A 29 -3.66 -26.54 -11.69
N HIS A 30 -2.58 -26.27 -12.44
CA HIS A 30 -1.26 -26.08 -11.86
C HIS A 30 -0.68 -24.73 -12.31
N ASP A 31 -0.10 -24.00 -11.36
CA ASP A 31 0.68 -22.81 -11.66
C ASP A 31 2.12 -23.16 -12.03
N GLN A 32 2.95 -22.14 -12.31
CA GLN A 32 4.36 -22.31 -12.69
C GLN A 32 5.23 -22.97 -11.60
N ALA A 33 4.84 -22.84 -10.34
CA ALA A 33 5.51 -23.46 -9.20
C ALA A 33 4.96 -24.86 -8.88
N ASN A 34 4.07 -25.37 -9.76
CA ASN A 34 3.39 -26.65 -9.60
C ASN A 34 2.49 -26.76 -8.37
N ASN A 35 1.99 -25.60 -7.86
CA ASN A 35 0.91 -25.62 -6.89
C ASN A 35 -0.40 -26.03 -7.58
N GLU A 36 -1.28 -26.72 -6.83
CA GLU A 36 -2.46 -27.36 -7.39
C GLU A 36 -3.76 -26.68 -6.97
N GLY A 37 -4.68 -26.54 -7.93
CA GLY A 37 -6.08 -26.22 -7.70
C GLY A 37 -7.00 -27.26 -8.34
N LYS A 38 -8.17 -27.47 -7.74
CA LYS A 38 -9.22 -28.36 -8.26
C LYS A 38 -10.33 -27.53 -8.88
N VAL A 39 -10.65 -27.85 -10.13
CA VAL A 39 -11.69 -27.15 -10.89
C VAL A 39 -12.84 -28.12 -11.17
N ARG A 40 -14.05 -27.68 -10.88
CA ARG A 40 -15.31 -28.32 -11.25
C ARG A 40 -16.18 -27.33 -11.99
N GLY A 41 -17.06 -27.84 -12.84
CA GLY A 41 -17.97 -26.94 -13.54
C GLY A 41 -18.49 -27.52 -14.82
N PHE A 42 -19.06 -26.63 -15.64
CA PHE A 42 -19.55 -27.00 -16.96
C PHE A 42 -19.49 -25.82 -17.94
N ILE A 43 -19.52 -26.16 -19.23
CA ILE A 43 -19.81 -25.25 -20.34
C ILE A 43 -21.04 -25.82 -21.07
N ASP A 44 -22.04 -24.99 -21.35
CA ASP A 44 -23.24 -25.35 -22.10
C ASP A 44 -23.32 -24.56 -23.40
N LEU A 45 -23.39 -25.28 -24.52
CA LEU A 45 -23.46 -24.74 -25.87
C LEU A 45 -24.89 -24.74 -26.45
N LYS A 46 -25.93 -24.92 -25.58
CA LYS A 46 -27.32 -25.05 -26.01
C LYS A 46 -27.83 -23.83 -26.76
N GLU A 47 -27.37 -22.64 -26.36
CA GLU A 47 -27.87 -21.34 -26.86
C GLU A 47 -26.84 -20.61 -27.73
N LEU A 48 -26.10 -21.36 -28.57
CA LEU A 48 -25.11 -20.74 -29.47
C LEU A 48 -25.72 -19.57 -30.27
N PRO A 49 -24.98 -18.44 -30.40
CA PRO A 49 -23.58 -18.23 -30.03
C PRO A 49 -23.32 -17.93 -28.54
N ASN A 50 -24.36 -17.81 -27.72
CA ASN A 50 -24.19 -17.56 -26.29
C ASN A 50 -23.76 -18.85 -25.56
N ILE A 51 -22.62 -18.82 -24.89
CA ILE A 51 -22.00 -19.95 -24.18
C ILE A 51 -22.14 -19.71 -22.68
N LEU A 52 -22.96 -20.55 -22.01
CA LEU A 52 -23.10 -20.49 -20.57
C LEU A 52 -21.99 -21.30 -19.90
N TYR A 53 -21.43 -20.79 -18.82
CA TYR A 53 -20.42 -21.51 -18.02
C TYR A 53 -20.55 -21.26 -16.52
N LEU A 54 -20.12 -22.26 -15.76
CA LEU A 54 -19.93 -22.19 -14.33
C LEU A 54 -18.70 -22.98 -13.96
N PHE A 55 -17.79 -22.38 -13.19
CA PHE A 55 -16.60 -23.03 -12.66
C PHE A 55 -16.46 -22.72 -11.18
N ASP A 56 -16.17 -23.75 -10.42
CA ASP A 56 -15.78 -23.71 -8.99
C ASP A 56 -14.33 -24.19 -8.90
N LEU A 57 -13.45 -23.30 -8.45
CA LEU A 57 -12.03 -23.56 -8.20
C LEU A 57 -11.79 -23.57 -6.70
N GLN A 58 -11.13 -24.61 -6.21
CA GLN A 58 -10.67 -24.70 -4.82
C GLN A 58 -9.17 -25.00 -4.80
N THR A 59 -8.43 -24.28 -3.98
CA THR A 59 -6.98 -24.48 -3.88
C THR A 59 -6.45 -24.32 -2.47
N PRO A 60 -5.52 -25.20 -2.03
CA PRO A 60 -4.76 -24.99 -0.80
C PRO A 60 -3.64 -23.94 -0.97
N LYS A 61 -3.13 -23.76 -2.20
CA LYS A 61 -2.14 -22.75 -2.58
C LYS A 61 -2.12 -22.61 -4.10
N LEU A 62 -2.21 -21.38 -4.58
CA LEU A 62 -2.08 -21.07 -6.01
C LEU A 62 -1.52 -19.64 -6.16
N LEU A 63 -0.71 -19.43 -7.20
CA LEU A 63 -0.40 -18.08 -7.66
C LEU A 63 -1.65 -17.50 -8.31
N ALA A 64 -2.36 -16.61 -7.61
CA ALA A 64 -3.63 -16.06 -8.06
C ALA A 64 -3.44 -14.86 -9.00
N MET A 65 -2.35 -14.10 -8.83
CA MET A 65 -2.02 -12.93 -9.63
C MET A 65 -0.49 -12.80 -9.77
N ASN A 66 -0.03 -12.31 -10.91
CA ASN A 66 1.38 -11.99 -11.17
C ASN A 66 1.49 -10.81 -12.15
N THR A 67 0.79 -9.74 -11.84
CA THR A 67 0.74 -8.52 -12.64
C THR A 67 1.93 -7.61 -12.35
N THR A 68 2.21 -6.71 -13.27
CA THR A 68 3.16 -5.61 -13.12
C THR A 68 2.41 -4.28 -13.10
N MET A 69 3.08 -3.19 -12.75
CA MET A 69 2.48 -1.85 -12.68
C MET A 69 1.77 -1.42 -13.98
N PRO A 70 2.27 -1.70 -15.20
CA PRO A 70 1.54 -1.42 -16.44
C PRO A 70 0.30 -2.29 -16.68
N ASP A 71 0.19 -3.45 -16.01
CA ASP A 71 -0.95 -4.35 -16.20
C ASP A 71 -2.17 -3.97 -15.36
N ASN A 72 -1.95 -3.29 -14.21
CA ASN A 72 -3.01 -2.90 -13.29
C ASN A 72 -2.61 -1.63 -12.53
N GLU A 73 -3.43 -0.58 -12.66
CA GLU A 73 -3.18 0.73 -12.04
C GLU A 73 -3.50 0.79 -10.54
N TYR A 74 -4.28 -0.18 -10.01
CA TYR A 74 -4.70 -0.17 -8.61
C TYR A 74 -3.79 -1.03 -7.72
N PHE A 75 -3.34 -2.19 -8.23
CA PHE A 75 -2.48 -3.11 -7.47
C PHE A 75 -1.75 -4.07 -8.39
N PHE A 76 -0.55 -4.45 -8.02
CA PHE A 76 0.29 -5.37 -8.79
C PHE A 76 1.21 -6.20 -7.90
N GLY A 77 1.78 -7.26 -8.47
CA GLY A 77 2.77 -8.15 -7.85
C GLY A 77 2.31 -9.61 -7.81
N PRO A 78 3.17 -10.52 -7.33
CA PRO A 78 2.81 -11.91 -7.14
C PRO A 78 1.93 -12.10 -5.91
N VAL A 79 0.74 -12.65 -6.07
CA VAL A 79 -0.19 -12.96 -4.98
C VAL A 79 -0.45 -14.46 -4.94
N TYR A 80 -0.02 -15.10 -3.86
CA TYR A 80 -0.35 -16.49 -3.55
C TYR A 80 -1.51 -16.53 -2.56
N SER A 81 -2.50 -17.37 -2.83
CA SER A 81 -3.65 -17.53 -1.96
C SER A 81 -4.09 -18.97 -1.83
N THR A 82 -4.75 -19.27 -0.72
CA THR A 82 -5.65 -20.41 -0.55
C THR A 82 -7.09 -19.92 -0.59
N GLY A 83 -8.02 -20.74 -1.04
CA GLY A 83 -9.44 -20.35 -1.04
C GLY A 83 -10.24 -20.97 -2.16
N THR A 84 -11.36 -20.30 -2.44
CA THR A 84 -12.34 -20.70 -3.45
C THR A 84 -12.63 -19.56 -4.42
N VAL A 85 -12.84 -19.90 -5.68
CA VAL A 85 -13.25 -18.93 -6.71
C VAL A 85 -14.39 -19.55 -7.50
N MET A 86 -15.52 -18.86 -7.57
CA MET A 86 -16.64 -19.20 -8.44
C MET A 86 -16.66 -18.23 -9.61
N ILE A 87 -16.74 -18.74 -10.82
CA ILE A 87 -16.86 -17.97 -12.05
C ILE A 87 -18.09 -18.46 -12.79
N GLU A 88 -19.05 -17.60 -13.01
CA GLU A 88 -20.28 -17.93 -13.72
C GLU A 88 -20.68 -16.84 -14.69
N GLY A 89 -21.36 -17.22 -15.75
CA GLY A 89 -21.84 -16.24 -16.71
C GLY A 89 -21.95 -16.77 -18.12
N ASP A 90 -21.87 -15.83 -19.05
CA ASP A 90 -21.88 -16.05 -20.49
C ASP A 90 -20.84 -15.16 -21.21
N LEU A 91 -20.90 -15.09 -22.54
CA LEU A 91 -19.97 -14.28 -23.32
C LEU A 91 -20.15 -12.76 -23.15
N ASN A 92 -21.30 -12.32 -22.60
CA ASN A 92 -21.61 -10.90 -22.41
C ASN A 92 -21.36 -10.47 -20.96
N GLU A 93 -21.64 -11.34 -20.01
CA GLU A 93 -21.57 -11.04 -18.58
C GLU A 93 -20.88 -12.17 -17.81
N THR A 94 -19.91 -11.79 -16.97
CA THR A 94 -19.20 -12.72 -16.09
C THR A 94 -19.28 -12.23 -14.67
N ALA A 95 -19.70 -13.08 -13.73
CA ALA A 95 -19.61 -12.82 -12.30
C ALA A 95 -18.49 -13.68 -11.69
N ILE A 96 -17.65 -13.08 -10.90
CA ILE A 96 -16.55 -13.72 -10.17
C ILE A 96 -16.75 -13.50 -8.68
N SER A 97 -16.93 -14.57 -7.94
CA SER A 97 -16.97 -14.56 -6.47
C SER A 97 -15.74 -15.27 -5.91
N CYS A 98 -15.06 -14.65 -4.95
CA CYS A 98 -13.82 -15.19 -4.40
C CYS A 98 -13.80 -15.06 -2.87
N GLU A 99 -13.45 -16.14 -2.19
CA GLU A 99 -13.06 -16.14 -0.79
C GLU A 99 -11.62 -16.64 -0.69
N GLY A 100 -10.70 -15.73 -0.31
CA GLY A 100 -9.28 -16.02 -0.33
C GLY A 100 -8.56 -15.61 0.95
N LYS A 101 -7.46 -16.31 1.23
CA LYS A 101 -6.54 -15.98 2.29
C LYS A 101 -5.15 -15.85 1.71
N SER A 102 -4.46 -14.76 2.02
CA SER A 102 -3.08 -14.52 1.57
C SER A 102 -2.09 -15.49 2.19
N LEU A 103 -1.10 -15.90 1.41
CA LEU A 103 -0.04 -16.83 1.81
C LEU A 103 1.33 -16.20 1.68
N GLU A 104 2.33 -16.92 2.18
CA GLU A 104 3.76 -16.58 2.02
C GLU A 104 4.16 -16.39 0.54
N ASN A 105 5.18 -15.58 0.32
CA ASN A 105 5.67 -15.14 -1.00
C ASN A 105 4.69 -14.20 -1.74
N THR A 106 3.60 -13.78 -1.10
CA THR A 106 2.74 -12.72 -1.62
C THR A 106 3.41 -11.37 -1.42
N VAL A 107 3.45 -10.59 -2.50
CA VAL A 107 3.82 -9.17 -2.50
C VAL A 107 2.73 -8.44 -3.28
N CYS A 108 1.93 -7.66 -2.58
CA CYS A 108 0.90 -6.83 -3.19
C CYS A 108 1.29 -5.36 -3.08
N SER A 109 1.49 -4.70 -4.21
CA SER A 109 1.93 -3.32 -4.30
C SER A 109 0.79 -2.43 -4.80
N ILE A 110 0.54 -1.33 -4.11
CA ILE A 110 -0.44 -0.31 -4.47
C ILE A 110 0.34 0.93 -4.90
N PRO A 111 0.32 1.31 -6.19
CA PRO A 111 0.98 2.52 -6.66
C PRO A 111 0.16 3.75 -6.28
N VAL A 112 0.82 4.74 -5.70
CA VAL A 112 0.25 6.07 -5.46
C VAL A 112 0.73 6.98 -6.58
N THR A 113 -0.15 7.29 -7.53
CA THR A 113 0.21 8.15 -8.66
C THR A 113 0.14 9.61 -8.23
N TYR A 114 1.26 10.31 -8.21
CA TYR A 114 1.39 11.71 -7.80
C TYR A 114 0.64 12.74 -8.68
N SER A 115 -0.09 12.33 -9.70
CA SER A 115 -0.78 13.25 -10.60
C SER A 115 -1.86 14.13 -9.96
N GLU A 116 -2.27 13.86 -8.71
CA GLU A 116 -3.24 14.67 -7.96
C GLU A 116 -2.64 15.40 -6.73
N LEU A 117 -1.35 15.19 -6.41
CA LEU A 117 -0.72 15.72 -5.20
C LEU A 117 -0.03 17.09 -5.40
N THR A 118 -0.35 17.85 -6.42
CA THR A 118 0.23 19.19 -6.66
C THR A 118 -0.14 20.25 -5.61
N GLY A 119 -0.87 19.88 -4.56
CA GLY A 119 -1.30 20.80 -3.50
C GLY A 119 -0.67 20.65 -2.12
N ALA A 120 0.07 19.56 -1.85
CA ALA A 120 0.40 19.20 -0.45
C ALA A 120 1.77 19.66 0.06
N TYR A 121 2.66 20.22 -0.78
CA TYR A 121 3.99 20.68 -0.36
C TYR A 121 4.27 22.12 -0.81
N ASP A 122 3.40 23.05 -0.43
CA ASP A 122 3.46 24.46 -0.82
C ASP A 122 4.71 25.22 -0.28
N PHE A 123 5.50 24.59 0.58
CA PHE A 123 6.74 25.18 1.10
C PHE A 123 8.00 24.81 0.29
N LEU A 124 7.88 23.97 -0.75
CA LEU A 124 8.97 23.59 -1.64
C LEU A 124 8.59 23.83 -3.11
N LEU A 125 8.44 25.10 -3.50
CA LEU A 125 8.33 25.51 -4.90
C LEU A 125 9.65 25.25 -5.64
N PHE A 126 9.70 24.19 -6.43
CA PHE A 126 10.77 23.98 -7.40
C PHE A 126 10.21 24.09 -8.81
N SER A 127 10.72 25.09 -9.52
CA SER A 127 10.50 25.36 -10.93
C SER A 127 10.94 24.18 -11.81
N SER A 128 10.02 23.79 -12.73
CA SER A 128 10.18 23.04 -13.98
C SER A 128 10.46 21.53 -13.89
N ASP A 129 9.58 20.69 -14.44
CA ASP A 129 9.66 20.28 -15.85
C ASP A 129 8.33 19.66 -16.28
N THR A 130 8.02 19.85 -17.54
CA THR A 130 6.80 19.46 -18.24
C THR A 130 6.43 17.99 -18.02
N ILE A 131 5.44 17.71 -17.20
CA ILE A 131 4.86 16.37 -17.04
C ILE A 131 3.92 16.14 -18.23
N GLN A 132 4.28 15.24 -19.11
CA GLN A 132 3.35 14.72 -20.12
C GLN A 132 2.30 13.86 -19.41
N THR A 133 1.10 14.37 -19.30
CA THR A 133 -0.08 13.59 -18.89
C THR A 133 -0.39 12.59 -19.98
N HIS A 134 -0.06 11.32 -19.74
CA HIS A 134 -0.60 10.24 -20.55
C HIS A 134 -2.06 10.00 -20.14
N THR A 135 -2.97 10.53 -20.92
CA THR A 135 -4.38 10.14 -20.89
C THR A 135 -4.47 8.72 -21.46
N TYR A 136 -4.68 7.76 -20.59
CA TYR A 136 -4.99 6.39 -21.02
C TYR A 136 -6.44 6.37 -21.54
N GLU A 137 -6.59 6.07 -22.81
CA GLU A 137 -7.91 5.78 -23.38
C GLU A 137 -8.46 4.52 -22.70
N LYS A 138 -9.61 4.68 -22.04
CA LYS A 138 -10.37 3.57 -21.46
C LYS A 138 -10.80 2.65 -22.61
N VAL A 139 -10.10 1.55 -22.81
CA VAL A 139 -10.50 0.50 -23.74
C VAL A 139 -11.79 -0.10 -23.19
N SER A 140 -12.91 0.26 -23.75
CA SER A 140 -14.20 -0.35 -23.46
C SER A 140 -14.20 -1.79 -23.95
N SER A 141 -13.86 -2.74 -23.07
CA SER A 141 -14.08 -4.16 -23.32
C SER A 141 -15.61 -4.41 -23.39
N SER A 142 -16.05 -5.08 -24.42
CA SER A 142 -17.48 -5.35 -24.67
C SER A 142 -18.10 -6.39 -23.72
N SER A 143 -17.32 -6.98 -22.81
CA SER A 143 -17.81 -7.90 -21.78
C SER A 143 -17.85 -7.22 -20.43
N SER A 144 -18.99 -7.31 -19.72
CA SER A 144 -19.11 -6.78 -18.38
C SER A 144 -18.70 -7.84 -17.36
N ILE A 145 -17.68 -7.51 -16.55
CA ILE A 145 -17.21 -8.38 -15.46
C ILE A 145 -17.61 -7.73 -14.14
N SER A 146 -18.24 -8.51 -13.26
CA SER A 146 -18.47 -8.14 -11.86
C SER A 146 -17.64 -9.02 -10.94
N ILE A 147 -17.10 -8.43 -9.88
CA ILE A 147 -16.26 -9.13 -8.89
C ILE A 147 -16.81 -8.85 -7.49
N ASP A 148 -16.97 -9.90 -6.68
CA ASP A 148 -17.16 -9.81 -5.23
C ASP A 148 -16.15 -10.73 -4.55
N MET A 149 -15.19 -10.14 -3.86
CA MET A 149 -14.05 -10.83 -3.30
C MET A 149 -13.91 -10.50 -1.81
N THR A 150 -13.83 -11.53 -0.98
CA THR A 150 -13.49 -11.43 0.44
C THR A 150 -12.09 -11.99 0.67
N LEU A 151 -11.19 -11.15 1.20
CA LEU A 151 -9.79 -11.48 1.42
C LEU A 151 -9.44 -11.43 2.91
N ASP A 152 -8.92 -12.53 3.44
CA ASP A 152 -8.26 -12.59 4.75
C ASP A 152 -6.75 -12.38 4.56
N LEU A 153 -6.26 -11.21 4.96
CA LEU A 153 -4.85 -10.85 4.85
C LEU A 153 -4.08 -11.30 6.10
N THR A 154 -2.95 -11.95 5.88
CA THR A 154 -2.09 -12.49 6.95
C THR A 154 -0.73 -11.80 6.95
N PRO A 155 0.02 -11.86 8.07
CA PRO A 155 1.38 -11.32 8.13
C PRO A 155 2.39 -12.03 7.22
N ASP A 156 2.03 -13.17 6.64
CA ASP A 156 2.89 -13.88 5.68
C ASP A 156 3.00 -13.11 4.34
N ALA A 157 1.98 -12.30 4.03
CA ALA A 157 1.97 -11.44 2.85
C ALA A 157 2.62 -10.08 3.13
N LEU A 158 3.38 -9.58 2.15
CA LEU A 158 3.94 -8.23 2.15
C LEU A 158 3.02 -7.29 1.38
N ALA A 159 2.48 -6.28 2.04
CA ALA A 159 1.81 -5.16 1.42
C ALA A 159 2.80 -4.00 1.20
N GLN A 160 2.73 -3.35 0.04
CA GLN A 160 3.57 -2.19 -0.27
C GLN A 160 2.70 -1.04 -0.79
N ILE A 161 2.95 0.17 -0.32
CA ILE A 161 2.42 1.40 -0.89
C ILE A 161 3.60 2.11 -1.53
N VAL A 162 3.58 2.25 -2.85
CA VAL A 162 4.70 2.75 -3.64
C VAL A 162 4.40 4.18 -4.06
N PHE A 163 5.10 5.16 -3.48
CA PHE A 163 4.95 6.58 -3.81
C PHE A 163 5.81 6.97 -5.02
N ASP A 164 7.06 6.55 -5.06
CA ASP A 164 7.93 6.75 -6.21
C ASP A 164 8.77 5.48 -6.47
N PRO A 165 8.42 4.70 -7.51
CA PRO A 165 9.15 3.48 -7.84
C PRO A 165 10.59 3.73 -8.31
N LYS A 166 10.90 4.95 -8.81
CA LYS A 166 12.24 5.26 -9.36
C LYS A 166 13.27 5.46 -8.25
N VAL A 167 12.85 6.04 -7.12
CA VAL A 167 13.72 6.27 -5.96
C VAL A 167 13.50 5.28 -4.84
N GLY A 168 12.49 4.40 -4.97
CA GLY A 168 12.15 3.37 -3.99
C GLY A 168 11.38 3.89 -2.78
N ASP A 169 10.77 5.08 -2.87
CA ASP A 169 9.93 5.64 -1.83
C ASP A 169 8.68 4.77 -1.66
N ALA A 170 8.65 4.02 -0.59
CA ALA A 170 7.58 3.05 -0.33
C ALA A 170 7.42 2.73 1.16
N ILE A 171 6.17 2.54 1.55
CA ILE A 171 5.81 1.87 2.80
C ILE A 171 5.70 0.38 2.53
N LYS A 172 6.37 -0.44 3.33
CA LYS A 172 6.31 -1.89 3.30
C LYS A 172 5.82 -2.40 4.64
N ALA A 173 4.78 -3.21 4.64
CA ALA A 173 4.19 -3.69 5.88
C ALA A 173 3.71 -5.13 5.78
N ARG A 174 3.80 -5.84 6.90
CA ARG A 174 3.12 -7.10 7.16
C ARG A 174 2.08 -6.88 8.23
N GLY A 175 0.91 -7.49 8.08
CA GLY A 175 -0.19 -7.24 8.99
C GLY A 175 -1.37 -8.15 8.76
N ARG A 176 -2.47 -7.84 9.42
CA ARG A 176 -3.73 -8.58 9.33
C ARG A 176 -4.85 -7.68 8.87
N GLY A 177 -5.76 -8.24 8.11
CA GLY A 177 -6.93 -7.52 7.69
C GLY A 177 -7.95 -8.42 7.03
N ASN A 178 -9.19 -7.94 7.00
CA ASN A 178 -10.23 -8.53 6.20
C ASN A 178 -10.74 -7.46 5.26
N LEU A 179 -10.61 -7.71 3.96
CA LEU A 179 -11.01 -6.77 2.92
C LEU A 179 -12.10 -7.39 2.06
N GLN A 180 -13.13 -6.60 1.76
CA GLN A 180 -14.10 -6.88 0.72
C GLN A 180 -13.82 -5.98 -0.47
N ILE A 181 -13.59 -6.59 -1.63
CA ILE A 181 -13.33 -5.90 -2.90
C ILE A 181 -14.50 -6.19 -3.83
N LYS A 182 -15.15 -5.14 -4.32
CA LYS A 182 -16.26 -5.23 -5.27
C LYS A 182 -15.95 -4.44 -6.51
N MET A 183 -16.22 -5.03 -7.65
CA MET A 183 -16.22 -4.33 -8.93
C MET A 183 -17.56 -4.59 -9.61
N ASP A 184 -18.26 -3.55 -9.98
CA ASP A 184 -19.51 -3.66 -10.73
C ASP A 184 -19.26 -3.83 -12.22
N LYS A 185 -20.31 -4.08 -12.98
CA LYS A 185 -20.26 -4.23 -14.44
C LYS A 185 -19.77 -2.97 -15.18
N GLY A 186 -19.80 -1.80 -14.54
CA GLY A 186 -19.26 -0.54 -15.04
C GLY A 186 -17.75 -0.40 -14.85
N GLY A 187 -17.13 -1.33 -14.09
CA GLY A 187 -15.72 -1.30 -13.74
C GLY A 187 -15.40 -0.44 -12.51
N ASP A 188 -16.42 0.04 -11.79
CA ASP A 188 -16.23 0.78 -10.54
C ASP A 188 -15.72 -0.17 -9.44
N LEU A 189 -14.48 0.05 -9.03
CA LEU A 189 -13.82 -0.71 -7.96
C LEU A 189 -14.11 -0.09 -6.60
N LYS A 190 -14.57 -0.89 -5.65
CA LYS A 190 -14.78 -0.49 -4.25
C LYS A 190 -14.08 -1.45 -3.31
N VAL A 191 -13.44 -0.90 -2.29
CA VAL A 191 -12.74 -1.66 -1.26
C VAL A 191 -13.31 -1.26 0.10
N TYR A 192 -13.61 -2.26 0.93
CA TYR A 192 -14.09 -2.08 2.29
C TYR A 192 -13.26 -2.94 3.24
N GLY A 193 -13.01 -2.44 4.44
CA GLY A 193 -12.36 -3.19 5.49
C GLY A 193 -11.21 -2.46 6.13
N ARG A 194 -10.47 -3.20 6.96
CA ARG A 194 -9.36 -2.66 7.76
C ARG A 194 -8.14 -3.56 7.60
N TYR A 195 -6.98 -2.95 7.48
CA TYR A 195 -5.67 -3.59 7.60
C TYR A 195 -4.94 -3.01 8.81
N GLN A 196 -4.40 -3.88 9.66
CA GLN A 196 -3.63 -3.50 10.84
C GLN A 196 -2.19 -3.98 10.68
N ILE A 197 -1.24 -3.06 10.84
CA ILE A 197 0.18 -3.33 10.72
C ILE A 197 0.68 -4.08 11.96
N GLU A 198 1.42 -5.16 11.75
CA GLU A 198 2.17 -5.88 12.79
C GLU A 198 3.65 -5.52 12.78
N GLU A 199 4.23 -5.36 11.59
CA GLU A 199 5.60 -4.91 11.38
C GLU A 199 5.71 -4.22 10.01
N GLY A 200 6.66 -3.32 9.87
CA GLY A 200 6.90 -2.67 8.60
C GLY A 200 7.94 -1.58 8.67
N ASP A 201 8.23 -1.04 7.51
CA ASP A 201 9.12 0.10 7.36
C ASP A 201 8.64 1.06 6.27
N TYR A 202 9.04 2.30 6.42
CA TYR A 202 8.88 3.35 5.43
C TYR A 202 10.27 3.81 4.97
N LEU A 203 10.60 3.57 3.73
CA LEU A 203 11.79 4.14 3.12
C LEU A 203 11.47 5.56 2.67
N PHE A 204 11.79 6.52 3.51
CA PHE A 204 11.59 7.93 3.24
C PHE A 204 12.72 8.46 2.36
N THR A 205 12.39 8.92 1.17
CA THR A 205 13.36 9.47 0.21
C THR A 205 12.98 10.90 -0.17
N LEU A 206 13.86 11.86 0.08
CA LEU A 206 13.67 13.25 -0.31
C LEU A 206 14.77 13.69 -1.27
N LYS A 207 14.43 13.86 -2.57
CA LYS A 207 15.29 14.43 -3.64
C LYS A 207 16.73 13.87 -3.68
N ASN A 208 16.91 12.57 -3.43
CA ASN A 208 18.22 11.92 -3.32
C ASN A 208 19.15 12.48 -2.21
N LEU A 209 18.67 13.39 -1.38
CA LEU A 209 19.41 13.96 -0.24
C LEU A 209 19.17 13.17 1.04
N ILE A 210 17.95 12.67 1.21
CA ILE A 210 17.55 11.84 2.35
C ILE A 210 17.15 10.49 1.80
N ASN A 211 17.70 9.44 2.37
CA ASN A 211 17.28 8.07 2.17
C ASN A 211 17.37 7.40 3.55
N LYS A 212 16.27 7.44 4.30
CA LYS A 212 16.20 6.95 5.68
C LYS A 212 15.07 5.97 5.84
N LYS A 213 15.40 4.89 6.49
CA LYS A 213 14.42 3.85 6.85
C LYS A 213 13.81 4.19 8.21
N LEU A 214 12.50 4.40 8.25
CA LEU A 214 11.72 4.56 9.45
C LEU A 214 11.01 3.25 9.74
N ILE A 215 10.91 2.85 10.99
CA ILE A 215 10.22 1.62 11.40
C ILE A 215 8.77 1.97 11.78
N LEU A 216 7.82 1.28 11.18
CA LEU A 216 6.40 1.45 11.51
C LEU A 216 6.09 0.85 12.87
N GLU A 217 5.32 1.56 13.67
CA GLU A 217 4.80 1.03 14.92
C GLU A 217 3.72 -0.03 14.67
N LYS A 218 3.77 -1.07 15.49
CA LYS A 218 2.72 -2.09 15.50
C LYS A 218 1.39 -1.48 15.93
N GLY A 219 0.32 -1.85 15.23
CA GLY A 219 -1.03 -1.41 15.55
C GLY A 219 -1.54 -0.29 14.63
N GLY A 220 -0.66 0.33 13.85
CA GLY A 220 -1.08 1.27 12.81
C GLY A 220 -2.12 0.68 11.88
N THR A 221 -3.04 1.49 11.35
CA THR A 221 -4.18 1.00 10.58
C THR A 221 -4.38 1.74 9.27
N ILE A 222 -4.92 1.00 8.29
CA ILE A 222 -5.44 1.53 7.05
C ILE A 222 -6.89 1.03 6.91
N VAL A 223 -7.83 1.94 6.63
CA VAL A 223 -9.28 1.63 6.55
C VAL A 223 -9.83 2.12 5.23
N TRP A 224 -10.48 1.22 4.50
CA TRP A 224 -11.18 1.51 3.26
C TRP A 224 -12.70 1.51 3.48
N ASN A 225 -13.39 2.50 2.92
CA ASN A 225 -14.83 2.69 2.99
C ASN A 225 -15.48 2.92 1.61
N GLY A 226 -14.94 2.32 0.57
CA GLY A 226 -15.45 2.39 -0.80
C GLY A 226 -14.35 2.67 -1.80
N ASP A 227 -14.05 3.90 -2.10
CA ASP A 227 -13.00 4.28 -3.06
C ASP A 227 -11.63 3.76 -2.60
N PRO A 228 -10.93 2.92 -3.39
CA PRO A 228 -9.62 2.37 -3.02
C PRO A 228 -8.55 3.44 -2.81
N LEU A 229 -8.67 4.59 -3.48
CA LEU A 229 -7.73 5.71 -3.37
C LEU A 229 -8.04 6.62 -2.18
N ASN A 230 -9.23 6.52 -1.57
CA ASN A 230 -9.65 7.33 -0.42
C ASN A 230 -9.61 6.54 0.89
N ALA A 231 -8.55 5.76 1.09
CA ALA A 231 -8.32 5.07 2.35
C ALA A 231 -7.91 6.05 3.46
N GLN A 232 -8.31 5.75 4.69
CA GLN A 232 -7.91 6.48 5.89
C GLN A 232 -6.75 5.76 6.57
N VAL A 233 -5.70 6.48 6.91
CA VAL A 233 -4.53 5.95 7.60
C VAL A 233 -4.39 6.55 8.99
N ASP A 234 -3.83 5.75 9.90
CA ASP A 234 -3.33 6.18 11.20
C ASP A 234 -2.06 5.35 11.47
N LEU A 235 -0.92 5.91 11.12
CA LEU A 235 0.38 5.25 11.15
C LEU A 235 1.38 6.11 11.90
N THR A 236 2.26 5.45 12.65
CA THR A 236 3.43 6.07 13.28
C THR A 236 4.70 5.41 12.77
N ALA A 237 5.65 6.20 12.32
CA ALA A 237 6.93 5.75 11.81
C ALA A 237 8.08 6.38 12.62
N ASN A 238 9.02 5.55 13.09
CA ASN A 238 10.09 5.93 14.01
C ASN A 238 11.46 5.84 13.34
N TYR A 239 12.27 6.86 13.55
CA TYR A 239 13.69 6.87 13.22
C TYR A 239 14.52 7.08 14.48
N GLU A 240 15.37 6.13 14.81
CA GLU A 240 16.24 6.18 15.99
C GLU A 240 17.61 6.73 15.64
N THR A 241 18.10 7.65 16.46
CA THR A 241 19.45 8.22 16.36
C THR A 241 20.01 8.57 17.73
N LYS A 242 21.21 9.15 17.75
CA LYS A 242 21.81 9.72 18.97
C LYS A 242 22.27 11.13 18.65
N ALA A 243 21.90 12.10 19.49
CA ALA A 243 22.26 13.51 19.31
C ALA A 243 22.75 14.14 20.62
N SER A 244 23.61 15.14 20.51
CA SER A 244 23.96 15.96 21.67
C SER A 244 22.84 16.97 21.95
N PRO A 245 22.32 17.05 23.17
CA PRO A 245 21.27 18.01 23.51
C PRO A 245 21.80 19.45 23.68
N GLN A 246 23.11 19.67 23.57
CA GLN A 246 23.77 20.96 23.82
C GLN A 246 23.13 22.13 23.04
N PRO A 247 22.73 21.99 21.75
CA PRO A 247 22.09 23.09 21.03
C PRO A 247 20.72 23.54 21.61
N LEU A 248 20.09 22.69 22.44
CA LEU A 248 18.83 22.97 23.11
C LEU A 248 19.01 23.49 24.55
N MET A 249 20.26 23.56 25.02
CA MET A 249 20.59 23.95 26.39
C MET A 249 21.29 25.31 26.40
N ASP A 250 21.14 26.03 27.48
CA ASP A 250 21.87 27.27 27.69
C ASP A 250 23.38 27.09 27.64
N SER A 251 24.11 28.08 27.10
CA SER A 251 25.53 28.04 26.75
C SER A 251 26.49 27.72 27.92
N SER A 252 26.02 27.60 29.14
CA SER A 252 26.81 27.32 30.33
C SER A 252 27.04 25.83 30.66
N SER A 253 26.39 24.93 29.89
CA SER A 253 26.49 23.49 30.14
C SER A 253 27.74 22.92 29.46
N SER A 254 28.59 22.22 30.22
CA SER A 254 29.74 21.46 29.68
C SER A 254 29.24 20.44 28.64
N ALA A 255 30.06 20.12 27.63
CA ALA A 255 29.77 19.22 26.50
C ALA A 255 28.88 18.04 26.89
N ALA A 256 27.60 18.12 26.55
CA ALA A 256 26.61 17.11 26.93
C ALA A 256 26.82 15.84 26.10
N LYS A 257 26.82 14.69 26.78
CA LYS A 257 26.91 13.38 26.14
C LYS A 257 25.73 13.16 25.20
N ARG A 258 25.98 12.56 24.04
CA ARG A 258 24.91 12.18 23.09
C ARG A 258 23.89 11.26 23.78
N ILE A 259 22.63 11.58 23.64
CA ILE A 259 21.48 10.79 24.15
C ILE A 259 20.78 10.09 23.00
N PRO A 260 20.10 8.96 23.25
CA PRO A 260 19.17 8.37 22.28
C PRO A 260 18.03 9.33 22.00
N VAL A 261 17.64 9.40 20.73
CA VAL A 261 16.52 10.24 20.27
C VAL A 261 15.71 9.42 19.28
N THR A 262 14.39 9.39 19.46
CA THR A 262 13.46 8.81 18.51
C THR A 262 12.68 9.93 17.83
N CYS A 263 12.86 10.05 16.52
CA CYS A 263 12.08 10.96 15.68
C CYS A 263 10.85 10.20 15.19
N GLN A 264 9.65 10.69 15.53
CA GLN A 264 8.38 10.09 15.13
C GLN A 264 7.72 10.92 14.03
N ALA A 265 7.21 10.26 13.01
CA ALA A 265 6.31 10.83 12.01
C ALA A 265 4.94 10.16 12.15
N HIS A 266 3.90 10.96 12.38
CA HIS A 266 2.53 10.51 12.46
C HIS A 266 1.82 10.85 11.15
N LEU A 267 1.29 9.83 10.47
CA LEU A 267 0.55 9.97 9.21
C LEU A 267 -0.92 9.67 9.50
N LYS A 268 -1.79 10.64 9.30
CA LYS A 268 -3.23 10.51 9.56
C LYS A 268 -4.07 10.93 8.36
N ASN A 269 -5.34 10.55 8.39
CA ASN A 269 -6.36 10.91 7.41
C ASN A 269 -6.15 10.23 6.04
N ASN A 270 -6.19 10.94 4.94
CA ASN A 270 -6.18 10.34 3.61
C ASN A 270 -4.83 9.70 3.25
N LEU A 271 -4.86 8.45 2.75
CA LEU A 271 -3.65 7.70 2.36
C LEU A 271 -2.81 8.42 1.29
N LEU A 272 -3.47 9.07 0.32
CA LEU A 272 -2.78 9.75 -0.79
C LEU A 272 -2.20 11.11 -0.42
N SER A 273 -2.78 11.76 0.59
CA SER A 273 -2.34 13.06 1.10
C SER A 273 -2.50 13.08 2.63
N PRO A 274 -1.68 12.31 3.36
CA PRO A 274 -1.81 12.24 4.81
C PRO A 274 -1.38 13.56 5.46
N ASP A 275 -2.08 13.91 6.51
CA ASP A 275 -1.61 14.94 7.44
C ASP A 275 -0.43 14.35 8.21
N ILE A 276 0.74 14.96 8.04
CA ILE A 276 1.97 14.51 8.69
C ILE A 276 2.34 15.47 9.81
N SER A 277 2.44 14.96 11.03
CA SER A 277 3.01 15.68 12.17
C SER A 277 4.26 14.96 12.67
N TYR A 278 5.15 15.72 13.26
CA TYR A 278 6.43 15.21 13.73
C TYR A 278 6.55 15.40 15.24
N ASP A 279 7.14 14.40 15.89
CA ASP A 279 7.47 14.48 17.31
C ASP A 279 8.88 13.94 17.58
N ILE A 280 9.45 14.31 18.72
CA ILE A 280 10.80 13.94 19.11
C ILE A 280 10.76 13.43 20.54
N ILE A 281 11.08 12.15 20.69
CA ILE A 281 11.09 11.48 22.00
C ILE A 281 12.53 11.32 22.46
N VAL A 282 12.77 11.67 23.71
CA VAL A 282 14.04 11.49 24.41
C VAL A 282 13.81 10.63 25.67
N PRO A 283 14.86 9.99 26.23
CA PRO A 283 14.73 9.20 27.45
C PRO A 283 14.22 10.04 28.63
N SER A 284 13.49 9.39 29.53
CA SER A 284 12.97 10.03 30.76
C SER A 284 14.06 10.63 31.66
N SER A 285 15.31 10.18 31.53
CA SER A 285 16.46 10.79 32.20
C SER A 285 16.89 12.14 31.65
N ALA A 286 16.39 12.54 30.48
CA ALA A 286 16.68 13.81 29.82
C ALA A 286 15.52 14.82 30.00
N THR A 287 15.00 14.96 31.23
CA THR A 287 13.81 15.76 31.58
C THR A 287 13.85 17.16 31.01
N HIS A 288 14.96 17.88 31.20
CA HIS A 288 15.09 19.26 30.70
C HIS A 288 14.99 19.35 29.18
N VAL A 289 15.58 18.39 28.46
CA VAL A 289 15.47 18.33 26.98
C VAL A 289 14.02 18.08 26.57
N SER A 290 13.32 17.17 27.28
CA SER A 290 11.89 16.87 27.01
C SER A 290 11.02 18.10 27.25
N GLU A 291 11.28 18.89 28.29
CA GLU A 291 10.56 20.13 28.58
C GLU A 291 10.77 21.17 27.48
N VAL A 292 12.00 21.34 27.01
CA VAL A 292 12.30 22.26 25.90
C VAL A 292 11.61 21.80 24.61
N LEU A 293 11.67 20.51 24.26
CA LEU A 293 11.02 19.98 23.07
C LEU A 293 9.48 20.14 23.13
N ALA A 294 8.88 20.06 24.31
CA ALA A 294 7.44 20.27 24.50
C ALA A 294 6.98 21.72 24.27
N THR A 295 7.87 22.70 24.32
CA THR A 295 7.56 24.12 24.06
C THR A 295 7.67 24.51 22.58
N LEU A 296 8.22 23.64 21.73
CA LEU A 296 8.42 23.91 20.31
C LEU A 296 7.09 23.98 19.56
N SER A 297 7.01 24.92 18.64
CA SER A 297 5.98 24.96 17.61
C SER A 297 6.10 23.79 16.65
N GLU A 298 5.06 23.49 15.87
CA GLU A 298 5.09 22.41 14.88
C GLU A 298 6.16 22.63 13.80
N ASP A 299 6.42 23.88 13.40
CA ASP A 299 7.48 24.21 12.45
C ASP A 299 8.87 23.94 13.03
N GLU A 300 9.08 24.30 14.29
CA GLU A 300 10.34 24.03 14.99
C GLU A 300 10.56 22.54 15.21
N LYS A 301 9.54 21.77 15.57
CA LYS A 301 9.58 20.30 15.66
C LYS A 301 9.95 19.69 14.31
N THR A 302 9.36 20.18 13.23
CA THR A 302 9.65 19.76 11.87
C THR A 302 11.12 20.00 11.52
N LEU A 303 11.64 21.18 11.82
CA LEU A 303 13.05 21.52 11.62
C LEU A 303 13.98 20.59 12.41
N GLN A 304 13.68 20.37 13.68
CA GLN A 304 14.46 19.47 14.54
C GLN A 304 14.43 18.03 14.02
N PHE A 305 13.24 17.55 13.61
CA PHE A 305 13.06 16.21 13.04
C PHE A 305 13.98 15.99 11.82
N PHE A 306 13.94 16.89 10.85
CA PHE A 306 14.80 16.79 9.65
C PHE A 306 16.28 16.95 9.96
N SER A 307 16.65 17.83 10.87
CA SER A 307 18.04 17.97 11.30
C SER A 307 18.59 16.70 11.96
N LEU A 308 17.79 16.09 12.83
CA LEU A 308 18.14 14.82 13.46
C LEU A 308 18.26 13.69 12.44
N MET A 309 17.37 13.63 11.45
CA MET A 309 17.45 12.63 10.38
C MET A 309 18.67 12.83 9.48
N LEU A 310 18.99 14.07 9.12
CA LEU A 310 20.10 14.38 8.20
C LEU A 310 21.46 14.31 8.88
N GLN A 311 21.60 14.98 10.03
CA GLN A 311 22.88 15.27 10.66
C GLN A 311 23.07 14.55 12.01
N SER A 312 22.01 13.92 12.53
CA SER A 312 21.99 13.37 13.91
C SER A 312 22.36 14.45 14.94
N ALA A 313 21.85 15.65 14.76
CA ALA A 313 22.10 16.82 15.59
C ALA A 313 20.84 17.66 15.76
N PHE A 314 20.67 18.23 16.95
CA PHE A 314 19.67 19.28 17.17
C PHE A 314 20.14 20.61 16.60
N VAL A 315 19.17 21.46 16.23
CA VAL A 315 19.42 22.84 15.81
C VAL A 315 19.18 23.76 17.02
N PRO A 316 19.99 24.81 17.21
CA PRO A 316 19.73 25.81 18.23
C PRO A 316 18.33 26.43 18.07
N ILE A 317 17.64 26.63 19.18
CA ILE A 317 16.37 27.35 19.20
C ILE A 317 16.73 28.85 19.24
N ASN A 318 16.49 29.55 18.13
CA ASN A 318 16.71 31.03 18.09
C ASN A 318 15.55 31.69 18.83
N SER A 319 15.84 32.23 20.02
CA SER A 319 14.91 33.06 20.80
C SER A 319 14.66 34.45 20.17
N ASP A 320 15.24 34.77 19.00
CA ASP A 320 15.14 36.06 18.34
C ASP A 320 14.64 35.98 16.89
N VAL A 321 13.36 35.65 16.71
CA VAL A 321 12.59 36.23 15.60
C VAL A 321 11.69 37.31 16.17
N THR A 322 12.26 38.37 16.69
CA THR A 322 11.56 39.63 16.85
C THR A 322 11.18 40.16 15.48
N THR A 323 9.92 40.02 15.12
CA THR A 323 9.23 40.82 14.12
C THR A 323 9.45 42.30 14.42
N GLY A 324 10.43 42.93 13.73
CA GLY A 324 10.72 44.33 13.95
C GLY A 324 11.50 44.93 12.78
N GLY A 325 10.86 45.00 11.63
CA GLY A 325 11.32 45.74 10.47
C GLY A 325 10.26 46.75 10.05
N SER A 326 10.03 47.79 10.85
CA SER A 326 9.38 49.00 10.36
C SER A 326 10.39 49.73 9.46
N VAL A 327 10.12 49.70 8.16
CA VAL A 327 10.79 50.57 7.20
C VAL A 327 10.05 51.89 7.23
N SER A 328 10.70 52.92 7.71
CA SER A 328 10.38 54.36 7.50
C SER A 328 10.80 54.81 6.12
#